data_c55ec30b5b5ff377c30fc942f0578369
#
_entry.id   c55ec30b5b5ff377c30fc942f0578369
#
_cell.length_a   1.000
_cell.length_b   1.000
_cell.length_c   1.000
_cell.angle_alpha   90.00
_cell.angle_beta   90.00
_cell.angle_gamma   90.00
#
_symmetry.space_group_name_H-M   'P 1'
#
loop_
_entity.id
_entity.type
_entity.pdbx_description
1 polymer ?
#
loop_
_entity_poly.entity_id
_entity_poly.type
_entity_poly.pdbx_seq_one_letter_code
_entity_poly.pdbx_strand_id
1 'polypeptide(L)'
;SVSGDPLARMDWLDDKDLKQKYLDSDSDTLLYMGCIPSYLVKDSAYSTIQVLDKLGCDFRIIEDEGCCGTYLYECGKTNTAKDYFEKNLEKFKALGIKKLIVPCNGCLKCFKYFYPALLGKTGIEVEHAVETVFNLLEHQQDLLKKVNQNITFQDPCRLARTENKIKEPRKILEYCGASV
;
A
#
# COMPACT_ATOMS: atom_id res chain seq x y z
N SER A 1 11.17 -18.65 -0.90
CA SER A 1 10.23 -17.93 -0.02
C SER A 1 9.16 -17.24 -0.87
N VAL A 2 7.91 -17.27 -0.42
CA VAL A 2 6.80 -16.60 -1.12
C VAL A 2 6.98 -15.07 -1.13
N SER A 3 7.77 -14.55 -0.21
CA SER A 3 7.99 -13.12 0.01
C SER A 3 9.36 -12.61 -0.44
N GLY A 4 10.14 -13.39 -1.20
CA GLY A 4 11.51 -13.03 -1.58
C GLY A 4 12.51 -13.16 -0.42
N ASP A 5 13.70 -12.59 -0.59
CA ASP A 5 14.71 -12.52 0.46
C ASP A 5 14.32 -11.47 1.50
N PRO A 6 14.12 -11.84 2.78
CA PRO A 6 13.78 -10.87 3.81
C PRO A 6 14.82 -9.75 3.98
N LEU A 7 16.10 -10.03 3.74
CA LEU A 7 17.17 -9.04 3.85
C LEU A 7 17.10 -7.96 2.77
N ALA A 8 16.51 -8.29 1.59
CA ALA A 8 16.31 -7.35 0.48
C ALA A 8 14.96 -6.60 0.54
N ARG A 9 14.18 -6.77 1.63
CA ARG A 9 12.83 -6.22 1.74
C ARG A 9 12.76 -4.70 1.61
N MET A 10 13.80 -4.01 2.07
CA MET A 10 13.89 -2.56 2.08
C MET A 10 14.79 -1.96 0.97
N ASP A 11 15.27 -2.79 0.03
CA ASP A 11 16.14 -2.35 -1.07
C ASP A 11 15.47 -1.41 -2.09
N TRP A 12 14.17 -1.17 -1.95
CA TRP A 12 13.43 -0.22 -2.75
C TRP A 12 13.57 1.22 -2.23
N LEU A 13 14.12 1.42 -1.04
CA LEU A 13 14.26 2.72 -0.38
C LEU A 13 15.73 2.99 -0.03
N ASP A 14 16.43 3.58 -0.99
CA ASP A 14 17.86 3.95 -0.86
C ASP A 14 18.07 5.30 -0.17
N ASP A 15 17.04 6.16 -0.15
CA ASP A 15 17.05 7.45 0.56
C ASP A 15 17.06 7.23 2.07
N LYS A 16 18.25 7.43 2.66
CA LYS A 16 18.49 7.15 4.07
C LYS A 16 17.69 8.07 5.00
N ASP A 17 17.55 9.33 4.65
CA ASP A 17 16.86 10.32 5.47
C ASP A 17 15.35 10.03 5.48
N LEU A 18 14.80 9.76 4.31
CA LEU A 18 13.40 9.37 4.14
C LEU A 18 13.10 8.03 4.85
N LYS A 19 14.02 7.06 4.72
CA LYS A 19 13.92 5.76 5.40
C LYS A 19 13.90 5.93 6.90
N GLN A 20 14.86 6.67 7.46
CA GLN A 20 14.97 6.86 8.91
C GLN A 20 13.76 7.62 9.45
N LYS A 21 13.33 8.68 8.76
CA LYS A 21 12.13 9.46 9.13
C LYS A 21 10.91 8.57 9.39
N TYR A 22 10.66 7.60 8.51
CA TYR A 22 9.46 6.76 8.60
C TYR A 22 9.63 5.47 9.40
N LEU A 23 10.87 5.02 9.61
CA LEU A 23 11.16 3.96 10.58
C LEU A 23 11.02 4.45 12.02
N ASP A 24 11.42 5.69 12.29
CA ASP A 24 11.33 6.31 13.63
C ASP A 24 9.94 6.88 13.95
N SER A 25 9.03 6.91 12.98
CA SER A 25 7.66 7.39 13.17
C SER A 25 6.90 6.49 14.14
N ASP A 26 6.09 7.10 15.02
CA ASP A 26 5.16 6.43 15.94
C ASP A 26 3.70 6.44 15.46
N SER A 27 3.47 6.84 14.20
CA SER A 27 2.15 6.86 13.58
C SER A 27 1.41 5.51 13.73
N ASP A 28 0.12 5.55 13.99
CA ASP A 28 -0.75 4.36 14.00
C ASP A 28 -1.18 3.92 12.58
N THR A 29 -0.71 4.63 11.56
CA THR A 29 -0.89 4.31 10.14
C THR A 29 0.38 3.68 9.58
N LEU A 30 0.29 2.46 9.05
CA LEU A 30 1.41 1.76 8.42
C LEU A 30 1.28 1.81 6.89
N LEU A 31 2.31 2.33 6.22
CA LEU A 31 2.49 2.10 4.78
C LEU A 31 3.02 0.68 4.58
N TYR A 32 2.10 -0.25 4.30
CA TYR A 32 2.42 -1.63 4.03
C TYR A 32 2.69 -1.81 2.54
N MET A 33 3.97 -1.87 2.16
CA MET A 33 4.38 -1.87 0.75
C MET A 33 3.99 -3.14 0.01
N GLY A 34 4.11 -4.30 0.66
CA GLY A 34 3.86 -5.60 0.03
C GLY A 34 5.03 -6.10 -0.82
N CYS A 35 4.99 -7.39 -1.19
CA CYS A 35 6.13 -8.04 -1.84
C CYS A 35 6.35 -7.60 -3.30
N ILE A 36 5.30 -7.35 -4.08
CA ILE A 36 5.44 -6.96 -5.50
C ILE A 36 6.14 -5.60 -5.63
N PRO A 37 5.68 -4.52 -4.98
CA PRO A 37 6.41 -3.26 -5.04
C PRO A 37 7.83 -3.37 -4.47
N SER A 38 8.03 -4.07 -3.36
CA SER A 38 9.35 -4.14 -2.71
C SER A 38 10.42 -4.87 -3.53
N TYR A 39 10.05 -5.89 -4.30
CA TYR A 39 11.03 -6.73 -4.99
C TYR A 39 11.02 -6.57 -6.52
N LEU A 40 9.87 -6.36 -7.13
CA LEU A 40 9.71 -6.41 -8.59
C LEU A 40 9.51 -5.04 -9.25
N VAL A 41 8.86 -4.09 -8.57
CA VAL A 41 8.58 -2.76 -9.12
C VAL A 41 9.00 -1.67 -8.12
N LYS A 42 10.28 -1.70 -7.77
CA LYS A 42 10.88 -0.83 -6.75
C LYS A 42 10.65 0.65 -7.01
N ASP A 43 10.67 1.09 -8.26
CA ASP A 43 10.40 2.49 -8.64
C ASP A 43 8.99 2.93 -8.23
N SER A 44 8.01 2.03 -8.34
CA SER A 44 6.64 2.31 -7.88
C SER A 44 6.57 2.42 -6.35
N ALA A 45 7.32 1.57 -5.64
CA ALA A 45 7.40 1.65 -4.18
C ALA A 45 8.03 2.97 -3.74
N TYR A 46 9.15 3.34 -4.33
CA TYR A 46 9.86 4.59 -4.04
C TYR A 46 9.00 5.82 -4.38
N SER A 47 8.36 5.82 -5.54
CA SER A 47 7.44 6.91 -5.92
C SER A 47 6.26 7.03 -4.97
N THR A 48 5.73 5.91 -4.46
CA THR A 48 4.62 5.92 -3.51
C THR A 48 5.00 6.65 -2.22
N ILE A 49 6.14 6.29 -1.61
CA ILE A 49 6.57 6.95 -0.37
C ILE A 49 6.89 8.44 -0.60
N GLN A 50 7.52 8.79 -1.74
CA GLN A 50 7.81 10.18 -2.07
C GLN A 50 6.55 11.04 -2.25
N VAL A 51 5.52 10.50 -2.90
CA VAL A 51 4.26 11.22 -3.08
C VAL A 51 3.55 11.43 -1.75
N LEU A 52 3.46 10.38 -0.92
CA LEU A 52 2.84 10.48 0.39
C LEU A 52 3.61 11.44 1.32
N ASP A 53 4.93 11.42 1.28
CA ASP A 53 5.79 12.37 2.02
C ASP A 53 5.53 13.82 1.62
N LYS A 54 5.55 14.10 0.30
CA LYS A 54 5.30 15.46 -0.23
C LYS A 54 3.91 15.99 0.05
N LEU A 55 2.93 15.11 0.17
CA LEU A 55 1.57 15.46 0.53
C LEU A 55 1.36 15.59 2.06
N GLY A 56 2.42 15.41 2.85
CA GLY A 56 2.35 15.52 4.31
C GLY A 56 1.54 14.41 4.97
N CYS A 57 1.46 13.23 4.34
CA CYS A 57 0.79 12.08 4.93
C CYS A 57 1.55 11.60 6.17
N ASP A 58 0.84 11.39 7.26
CA ASP A 58 1.41 10.78 8.46
C ASP A 58 1.31 9.26 8.37
N PHE A 59 2.46 8.58 8.41
CA PHE A 59 2.57 7.12 8.40
C PHE A 59 3.93 6.66 8.92
N ARG A 60 4.04 5.38 9.15
CA ARG A 60 5.32 4.69 9.42
C ARG A 60 5.56 3.57 8.43
N ILE A 61 6.80 3.10 8.35
CA ILE A 61 7.20 1.85 7.68
C ILE A 61 7.86 0.91 8.69
N ILE A 62 8.01 -0.37 8.33
CA ILE A 62 8.71 -1.37 9.16
C ILE A 62 9.68 -2.17 8.29
N GLU A 63 10.87 -2.49 8.80
CA GLU A 63 11.89 -3.22 8.05
C GLU A 63 11.50 -4.68 7.81
N ASP A 64 10.94 -5.32 8.82
CA ASP A 64 10.58 -6.74 8.82
C ASP A 64 9.13 -6.99 8.36
N GLU A 65 8.67 -6.21 7.37
CA GLU A 65 7.35 -6.38 6.76
C GLU A 65 7.22 -7.77 6.12
N GLY A 66 6.26 -8.57 6.58
CA GLY A 66 5.97 -9.89 6.05
C GLY A 66 5.25 -9.88 4.69
N CYS A 67 4.88 -11.05 4.20
CA CYS A 67 3.95 -11.18 3.07
C CYS A 67 2.50 -11.07 3.59
N CYS A 68 1.60 -10.45 2.80
CA CYS A 68 0.18 -10.42 3.15
C CYS A 68 -0.49 -11.80 3.09
N GLY A 69 0.09 -12.78 2.39
CA GLY A 69 -0.43 -14.14 2.29
C GLY A 69 -1.51 -14.36 1.23
N THR A 70 -1.82 -13.37 0.40
CA THR A 70 -2.92 -13.47 -0.59
C THR A 70 -2.79 -14.68 -1.51
N TYR A 71 -1.60 -14.97 -2.04
CA TYR A 71 -1.39 -16.11 -2.94
C TYR A 71 -1.55 -17.47 -2.23
N LEU A 72 -1.15 -17.56 -0.98
CA LEU A 72 -1.36 -18.79 -0.19
C LEU A 72 -2.84 -19.08 -0.04
N TYR A 73 -3.64 -18.06 0.28
CA TYR A 73 -5.08 -18.18 0.42
C TYR A 73 -5.75 -18.53 -0.93
N GLU A 74 -5.42 -17.81 -2.00
CA GLU A 74 -5.99 -18.02 -3.34
C GLU A 74 -5.60 -19.39 -3.95
N CYS A 75 -4.44 -19.94 -3.55
CA CYS A 75 -4.05 -21.31 -3.93
C CYS A 75 -4.61 -22.41 -3.02
N GLY A 76 -5.52 -22.10 -2.11
CA GLY A 76 -6.16 -23.05 -1.21
C GLY A 76 -5.30 -23.52 -0.03
N LYS A 77 -4.10 -22.92 0.19
CA LYS A 77 -3.25 -23.20 1.35
C LYS A 77 -3.70 -22.42 2.58
N THR A 78 -4.95 -22.62 2.96
CA THR A 78 -5.67 -21.81 3.94
C THR A 78 -5.01 -21.82 5.32
N ASN A 79 -4.54 -22.98 5.80
CA ASN A 79 -3.88 -23.07 7.11
C ASN A 79 -2.58 -22.26 7.13
N THR A 80 -1.74 -22.42 6.10
CA THR A 80 -0.50 -21.65 5.99
C THR A 80 -0.80 -20.15 5.83
N ALA A 81 -1.84 -19.77 5.08
CA ALA A 81 -2.27 -18.39 4.96
C ALA A 81 -2.68 -17.81 6.32
N LYS A 82 -3.42 -18.60 7.12
CA LYS A 82 -3.84 -18.22 8.47
C LYS A 82 -2.66 -17.90 9.37
N ASP A 83 -1.62 -18.74 9.38
CA ASP A 83 -0.40 -18.49 10.17
C ASP A 83 0.27 -17.13 9.80
N TYR A 84 0.29 -16.80 8.48
CA TYR A 84 0.79 -15.49 8.02
C TYR A 84 -0.10 -14.34 8.48
N PHE A 85 -1.41 -14.52 8.44
CA PHE A 85 -2.37 -13.50 8.85
C PHE A 85 -2.27 -13.22 10.34
N GLU A 86 -2.19 -14.25 11.17
CA GLU A 86 -2.03 -14.13 12.62
C GLU A 86 -0.75 -13.38 12.97
N LYS A 87 0.40 -13.80 12.41
CA LYS A 87 1.70 -13.14 12.62
C LYS A 87 1.69 -11.66 12.24
N ASN A 88 1.09 -11.31 11.10
CA ASN A 88 0.99 -9.91 10.69
C ASN A 88 0.09 -9.12 11.65
N LEU A 89 -1.07 -9.68 12.06
CA LEU A 89 -1.98 -8.99 13.00
C LEU A 89 -1.35 -8.81 14.38
N GLU A 90 -0.62 -9.80 14.88
CA GLU A 90 0.11 -9.70 16.15
C GLU A 90 1.14 -8.56 16.08
N LYS A 91 1.91 -8.48 14.99
CA LYS A 91 2.86 -7.39 14.75
C LYS A 91 2.16 -6.02 14.68
N PHE A 92 1.07 -5.91 13.93
CA PHE A 92 0.34 -4.66 13.81
C PHE A 92 -0.23 -4.21 15.16
N LYS A 93 -0.77 -5.13 15.95
CA LYS A 93 -1.24 -4.86 17.31
C LYS A 93 -0.12 -4.42 18.25
N ALA A 94 1.03 -5.10 18.21
CA ALA A 94 2.19 -4.76 19.05
C ALA A 94 2.73 -3.35 18.74
N LEU A 95 2.60 -2.90 17.49
CA LEU A 95 2.99 -1.57 17.03
C LEU A 95 1.88 -0.51 17.16
N GLY A 96 0.70 -0.87 17.65
CA GLY A 96 -0.45 0.03 17.78
C GLY A 96 -1.08 0.45 16.47
N ILE A 97 -0.87 -0.30 15.39
CA ILE A 97 -1.38 0.04 14.05
C ILE A 97 -2.90 -0.07 14.01
N LYS A 98 -3.56 0.99 13.53
CA LYS A 98 -5.01 1.06 13.32
C LYS A 98 -5.38 1.17 11.84
N LYS A 99 -4.47 1.68 11.01
CA LYS A 99 -4.70 1.85 9.58
C LYS A 99 -3.55 1.32 8.75
N LEU A 100 -3.86 0.68 7.60
CA LEU A 100 -2.91 0.29 6.57
C LEU A 100 -3.17 1.11 5.30
N ILE A 101 -2.12 1.72 4.76
CA ILE A 101 -2.07 2.24 3.40
C ILE A 101 -1.34 1.21 2.55
N VAL A 102 -1.97 0.70 1.50
CA VAL A 102 -1.39 -0.35 0.65
C VAL A 102 -1.37 0.06 -0.83
N PRO A 103 -0.23 0.03 -1.52
CA PRO A 103 -0.16 0.30 -2.96
C PRO A 103 -0.49 -0.93 -3.82
N CYS A 104 -0.60 -2.11 -3.22
CA CYS A 104 -0.85 -3.37 -3.92
C CYS A 104 -2.31 -3.80 -3.80
N ASN A 105 -3.00 -3.94 -4.94
CA ASN A 105 -4.40 -4.40 -4.98
C ASN A 105 -4.61 -5.81 -4.39
N GLY A 106 -3.58 -6.68 -4.47
CA GLY A 106 -3.61 -8.00 -3.83
C GLY A 106 -3.59 -7.90 -2.31
N CYS A 107 -2.74 -7.04 -1.77
CA CYS A 107 -2.68 -6.77 -0.33
C CYS A 107 -3.98 -6.12 0.16
N LEU A 108 -4.52 -5.15 -0.58
CA LEU A 108 -5.81 -4.53 -0.27
C LEU A 108 -6.92 -5.59 -0.09
N LYS A 109 -7.10 -6.42 -1.12
CA LYS A 109 -8.11 -7.51 -1.09
C LYS A 109 -7.85 -8.46 0.10
N CYS A 110 -6.59 -8.81 0.33
CA CYS A 110 -6.21 -9.74 1.38
C CYS A 110 -6.61 -9.21 2.77
N PHE A 111 -6.17 -8.01 3.13
CA PHE A 111 -6.42 -7.41 4.43
C PHE A 111 -7.91 -7.06 4.64
N LYS A 112 -8.62 -6.61 3.59
CA LYS A 112 -10.04 -6.25 3.69
C LYS A 112 -10.99 -7.45 3.77
N TYR A 113 -10.66 -8.56 3.09
CA TYR A 113 -11.61 -9.66 2.92
C TYR A 113 -11.09 -10.99 3.44
N PHE A 114 -9.83 -11.38 3.16
CA PHE A 114 -9.34 -12.70 3.53
C PHE A 114 -8.97 -12.80 5.01
N TYR A 115 -8.37 -11.75 5.57
CA TYR A 115 -8.10 -11.68 7.00
C TYR A 115 -9.39 -11.79 7.82
N PRO A 116 -10.43 -10.97 7.58
CA PRO A 116 -11.68 -11.12 8.30
C PRO A 116 -12.39 -12.46 8.09
N ALA A 117 -12.27 -13.06 6.90
CA ALA A 117 -12.88 -14.36 6.61
C ALA A 117 -12.28 -15.50 7.45
N LEU A 118 -10.98 -15.45 7.77
CA LEU A 118 -10.32 -16.50 8.57
C LEU A 118 -10.20 -16.18 10.06
N LEU A 119 -10.03 -14.90 10.41
CA LEU A 119 -9.68 -14.48 11.76
C LEU A 119 -10.80 -13.68 12.46
N GLY A 120 -11.88 -13.37 11.74
CA GLY A 120 -12.92 -12.47 12.23
C GLY A 120 -12.48 -11.00 12.16
N LYS A 121 -13.20 -10.13 12.88
CA LYS A 121 -12.96 -8.68 12.83
C LYS A 121 -11.53 -8.31 13.27
N THR A 122 -10.73 -7.72 12.38
CA THR A 122 -9.33 -7.37 12.63
C THR A 122 -9.16 -6.06 13.41
N GLY A 123 -10.12 -5.14 13.30
CA GLY A 123 -10.04 -3.81 13.91
C GLY A 123 -9.08 -2.85 13.20
N ILE A 124 -8.58 -3.22 12.01
CA ILE A 124 -7.65 -2.41 11.22
C ILE A 124 -8.40 -1.87 10.00
N GLU A 125 -8.31 -0.57 9.79
CA GLU A 125 -8.75 0.09 8.56
C GLU A 125 -7.74 -0.18 7.44
N VAL A 126 -8.20 -0.42 6.21
CA VAL A 126 -7.33 -0.67 5.06
C VAL A 126 -7.74 0.20 3.89
N GLU A 127 -6.82 1.02 3.41
CA GLU A 127 -7.03 1.95 2.30
C GLU A 127 -5.98 1.73 1.21
N HIS A 128 -6.36 1.90 -0.05
CA HIS A 128 -5.40 1.86 -1.15
C HIS A 128 -4.65 3.19 -1.24
N ALA A 129 -3.34 3.16 -1.53
CA ALA A 129 -2.52 4.37 -1.65
C ALA A 129 -3.10 5.41 -2.64
N VAL A 130 -3.79 4.97 -3.70
CA VAL A 130 -4.49 5.87 -4.65
C VAL A 130 -5.61 6.64 -3.96
N GLU A 131 -6.35 6.03 -3.03
CA GLU A 131 -7.40 6.75 -2.27
C GLU A 131 -6.78 7.81 -1.37
N THR A 132 -5.75 7.42 -0.62
CA THR A 132 -5.02 8.35 0.26
C THR A 132 -4.49 9.54 -0.54
N VAL A 133 -3.82 9.28 -1.66
CA VAL A 133 -3.29 10.34 -2.55
C VAL A 133 -4.41 11.21 -3.10
N PHE A 134 -5.50 10.62 -3.57
CA PHE A 134 -6.64 11.39 -4.09
C PHE A 134 -7.22 12.34 -3.04
N ASN A 135 -7.49 11.83 -1.84
CA ASN A 135 -8.06 12.62 -0.73
C ASN A 135 -7.12 13.77 -0.32
N LEU A 136 -5.81 13.53 -0.26
CA LEU A 136 -4.83 14.57 0.07
C LEU A 136 -4.72 15.62 -1.03
N LEU A 137 -4.80 15.22 -2.31
CA LEU A 137 -4.69 16.13 -3.45
C LEU A 137 -5.91 17.02 -3.64
N GLU A 138 -7.09 16.67 -3.14
CA GLU A 138 -8.28 17.55 -3.24
C GLU A 138 -8.00 18.96 -2.69
N HIS A 139 -7.08 19.09 -1.72
CA HIS A 139 -6.74 20.35 -1.09
C HIS A 139 -5.33 20.86 -1.40
N GLN A 140 -4.56 20.16 -2.27
CA GLN A 140 -3.14 20.42 -2.50
C GLN A 140 -2.76 20.39 -4.00
N GLN A 141 -3.67 20.70 -4.90
CA GLN A 141 -3.44 20.61 -6.35
C GLN A 141 -2.33 21.56 -6.85
N ASP A 142 -2.05 22.64 -6.12
CA ASP A 142 -1.00 23.61 -6.45
C ASP A 142 0.42 23.00 -6.36
N LEU A 143 0.59 21.88 -5.66
CA LEU A 143 1.87 21.15 -5.58
C LEU A 143 2.20 20.39 -6.88
N LEU A 144 1.22 20.23 -7.77
CA LEU A 144 1.36 19.37 -8.93
C LEU A 144 1.99 20.09 -10.13
N LYS A 145 3.01 19.48 -10.73
CA LYS A 145 3.51 19.88 -12.03
C LYS A 145 2.59 19.34 -13.13
N LYS A 146 2.17 20.20 -14.05
CA LYS A 146 1.33 19.79 -15.17
C LYS A 146 2.15 19.07 -16.25
N VAL A 147 1.67 17.94 -16.73
CA VAL A 147 2.36 17.03 -17.67
C VAL A 147 1.60 17.01 -19.00
N ASN A 148 0.76 17.80 -19.40
CA ASN A 148 0.08 17.99 -20.69
C ASN A 148 0.25 16.82 -21.70
N GLN A 149 -0.13 15.61 -21.30
CA GLN A 149 -0.02 14.40 -22.12
C GLN A 149 -1.38 13.71 -22.27
N ASN A 150 -1.61 13.12 -23.44
CA ASN A 150 -2.73 12.20 -23.64
C ASN A 150 -2.29 10.82 -23.17
N ILE A 151 -3.06 10.22 -22.26
CA ILE A 151 -2.76 8.92 -21.69
C ILE A 151 -3.98 8.00 -21.74
N THR A 152 -3.74 6.71 -21.75
CA THR A 152 -4.77 5.70 -21.54
C THR A 152 -4.52 5.00 -20.23
N PHE A 153 -5.54 4.91 -19.38
CA PHE A 153 -5.46 4.24 -18.09
C PHE A 153 -6.23 2.92 -18.11
N GLN A 154 -5.53 1.82 -17.84
CA GLN A 154 -6.14 0.51 -17.71
C GLN A 154 -6.59 0.29 -16.27
N ASP A 155 -7.87 0.02 -16.06
CA ASP A 155 -8.45 -0.21 -14.74
C ASP A 155 -7.99 -1.56 -14.15
N PRO A 156 -7.24 -1.56 -13.03
CA PRO A 156 -6.89 -2.81 -12.35
C PRO A 156 -8.16 -3.48 -11.81
N CYS A 157 -8.42 -4.71 -12.19
CA CYS A 157 -9.68 -5.40 -11.88
C CYS A 157 -10.03 -5.43 -10.37
N ARG A 158 -9.06 -5.63 -9.50
CA ARG A 158 -9.29 -5.65 -8.05
C ARG A 158 -9.61 -4.25 -7.49
N LEU A 159 -8.99 -3.21 -7.99
CA LEU A 159 -9.26 -1.84 -7.56
C LEU A 159 -10.59 -1.33 -8.15
N ALA A 160 -10.77 -1.49 -9.46
CA ALA A 160 -11.93 -0.94 -10.16
C ALA A 160 -13.23 -1.72 -9.86
N ARG A 161 -13.18 -3.07 -9.94
CA ARG A 161 -14.39 -3.89 -9.82
C ARG A 161 -14.72 -4.32 -8.40
N THR A 162 -13.72 -4.59 -7.57
CA THR A 162 -13.94 -5.01 -6.19
C THR A 162 -14.16 -3.81 -5.28
N GLU A 163 -13.36 -2.76 -5.44
CA GLU A 163 -13.38 -1.57 -4.58
C GLU A 163 -14.16 -0.40 -5.19
N ASN A 164 -14.61 -0.53 -6.45
CA ASN A 164 -15.29 0.54 -7.21
C ASN A 164 -14.47 1.84 -7.32
N LYS A 165 -13.14 1.71 -7.30
CA LYS A 165 -12.20 2.85 -7.41
C LYS A 165 -11.78 3.03 -8.86
N ILE A 166 -12.63 3.72 -9.63
CA ILE A 166 -12.44 4.00 -11.07
C ILE A 166 -12.12 5.47 -11.28
N LYS A 167 -12.76 6.34 -10.51
CA LYS A 167 -12.66 7.80 -10.68
C LYS A 167 -11.36 8.36 -10.09
N GLU A 168 -10.96 7.88 -8.91
CA GLU A 168 -9.85 8.41 -8.15
C GLU A 168 -8.53 8.41 -8.94
N PRO A 169 -8.08 7.29 -9.55
CA PRO A 169 -6.84 7.31 -10.32
C PRO A 169 -6.90 8.23 -11.54
N ARG A 170 -8.05 8.29 -12.23
CA ARG A 170 -8.23 9.21 -13.36
C ARG A 170 -8.17 10.66 -12.93
N LYS A 171 -8.84 11.00 -11.84
CA LYS A 171 -8.81 12.37 -11.30
C LYS A 171 -7.41 12.81 -10.88
N ILE A 172 -6.62 11.93 -10.26
CA ILE A 172 -5.21 12.22 -9.96
C ILE A 172 -4.45 12.56 -11.24
N LEU A 173 -4.63 11.78 -12.31
CA LEU A 173 -3.99 12.03 -13.61
C LEU A 173 -4.46 13.33 -14.25
N GLU A 174 -5.76 13.63 -14.20
CA GLU A 174 -6.33 14.91 -14.65
C GLU A 174 -5.76 16.09 -13.84
N TYR A 175 -5.63 15.95 -12.51
CA TYR A 175 -4.98 16.97 -11.66
C TYR A 175 -3.53 17.21 -12.07
N CYS A 176 -2.82 16.19 -12.56
CA CYS A 176 -1.49 16.34 -13.16
C CYS A 176 -1.51 16.95 -14.58
N GLY A 177 -2.66 17.30 -15.13
CA GLY A 177 -2.79 17.89 -16.47
C GLY A 177 -2.82 16.87 -17.61
N ALA A 178 -3.01 15.59 -17.33
CA ALA A 178 -3.19 14.59 -18.36
C ALA A 178 -4.64 14.58 -18.89
N SER A 179 -4.79 14.28 -20.18
CA SER A 179 -6.07 13.90 -20.79
C SER A 179 -6.17 12.37 -20.77
N VAL A 180 -7.15 11.82 -20.05
CA VAL A 180 -7.32 10.38 -19.82
C VAL A 180 -8.45 9.82 -20.65
#